data_bac1459975c894c8b61d95d5c7138b93
#
_entry.id   bac1459975c894c8b61d95d5c7138b93
#
_cell.length_a   1.000
_cell.length_b   1.000
_cell.length_c   1.000
_cell.angle_alpha   90.00
_cell.angle_beta   90.00
_cell.angle_gamma   90.00
#
_symmetry.space_group_name_H-M   'P 1'
#
loop_
_entity.id
_entity.type
_entity.pdbx_description
1 polymer ?
#
loop_
_entity_poly.entity_id
_entity_poly.type
_entity_poly.pdbx_seq_one_letter_code
_entity_poly.pdbx_strand_id
1 'polypeptide(L)'
;MGLDYIKIAELVGIIILFFFRRFFICLPELLYWWTKDIINFDRERFRPFGCWFYVGKQGSGKSMSLIHQLEKLRKRYPKVKIYTNMGYIFETAPLKSLNDLLDESLYNGKYGTIFVIDEIQNEFSCRTSKDFPETLLSLITQQRKNKILILTTSQVFTRVSKPIREQCYRAIEYSDQRKSDTR
;
A
#
# COMPACT_ATOMS: atom_id res chain seq x y z
N MET A 1 43.00 -44.51 7.91
CA MET A 1 41.61 -44.15 7.48
C MET A 1 40.62 -43.95 8.63
N GLY A 2 40.61 -44.74 9.72
CA GLY A 2 39.63 -44.57 10.82
C GLY A 2 39.81 -43.34 11.69
N LEU A 3 41.05 -42.83 11.87
CA LEU A 3 41.32 -41.67 12.71
C LEU A 3 40.79 -40.32 12.15
N ASP A 4 40.69 -40.22 10.85
CA ASP A 4 40.22 -38.99 10.17
C ASP A 4 38.71 -38.79 10.29
N TYR A 5 37.95 -39.89 10.29
CA TYR A 5 36.50 -39.84 10.49
C TYR A 5 36.08 -39.42 11.92
N ILE A 6 36.86 -39.84 12.93
CA ILE A 6 36.61 -39.48 14.33
C ILE A 6 36.86 -37.98 14.53
N LYS A 7 37.94 -37.45 13.99
CA LYS A 7 38.23 -35.98 14.04
C LYS A 7 37.20 -35.16 13.31
N ILE A 8 36.70 -35.64 12.17
CA ILE A 8 35.62 -34.94 11.41
C ILE A 8 34.32 -34.96 12.22
N ALA A 9 33.98 -36.08 12.86
CA ALA A 9 32.77 -36.18 13.70
C ALA A 9 32.84 -35.25 14.93
N GLU A 10 34.01 -35.16 15.60
CA GLU A 10 34.24 -34.18 16.68
C GLU A 10 34.11 -32.75 16.22
N LEU A 11 34.70 -32.42 15.08
CA LEU A 11 34.58 -31.05 14.51
C LEU A 11 33.13 -30.68 14.21
N VAL A 12 32.40 -31.59 13.58
CA VAL A 12 30.97 -31.43 13.28
C VAL A 12 30.16 -31.27 14.58
N GLY A 13 30.44 -32.07 15.61
CA GLY A 13 29.83 -31.96 16.92
C GLY A 13 30.05 -30.60 17.58
N ILE A 14 31.29 -30.06 17.52
CA ILE A 14 31.61 -28.72 18.05
C ILE A 14 30.87 -27.62 17.29
N ILE A 15 30.78 -27.70 15.97
CA ILE A 15 30.04 -26.77 15.15
C ILE A 15 28.54 -26.77 15.50
N ILE A 16 27.95 -27.94 15.64
CA ILE A 16 26.56 -28.12 16.03
C ILE A 16 26.31 -27.52 17.42
N LEU A 17 27.17 -27.80 18.40
CA LEU A 17 27.07 -27.23 19.76
C LEU A 17 27.21 -25.69 19.75
N PHE A 18 28.08 -25.13 18.93
CA PHE A 18 28.28 -23.71 18.79
C PHE A 18 27.00 -23.03 18.22
N PHE A 19 26.39 -23.60 17.17
CA PHE A 19 25.12 -23.11 16.61
C PHE A 19 23.97 -23.24 17.62
N PHE A 20 23.86 -24.38 18.34
CA PHE A 20 22.85 -24.56 19.37
C PHE A 20 22.99 -23.55 20.52
N ARG A 21 24.22 -23.34 21.02
CA ARG A 21 24.48 -22.35 22.04
C ARG A 21 24.06 -20.93 21.61
N ARG A 22 24.38 -20.54 20.38
CA ARG A 22 24.02 -19.24 19.83
C ARG A 22 22.51 -19.11 19.65
N PHE A 23 21.86 -20.16 19.23
CA PHE A 23 20.41 -20.22 19.12
C PHE A 23 19.73 -19.98 20.50
N PHE A 24 20.17 -20.64 21.54
CA PHE A 24 19.63 -20.47 22.90
C PHE A 24 19.88 -19.08 23.48
N ILE A 25 20.94 -18.41 23.09
CA ILE A 25 21.21 -17.03 23.52
C ILE A 25 20.29 -16.05 22.78
N CYS A 26 20.06 -16.24 21.49
CA CYS A 26 19.21 -15.35 20.67
C CYS A 26 17.71 -15.59 20.88
N LEU A 27 17.30 -16.78 21.30
CA LEU A 27 15.90 -17.15 21.49
C LEU A 27 15.16 -16.24 22.50
N PRO A 28 15.69 -15.95 23.70
CA PRO A 28 15.05 -15.05 24.68
C PRO A 28 14.90 -13.63 24.13
N GLU A 29 15.90 -13.12 23.41
CA GLU A 29 15.84 -11.81 22.76
C GLU A 29 14.74 -11.76 21.69
N LEU A 30 14.67 -12.78 20.85
CA LEU A 30 13.67 -12.91 19.80
C LEU A 30 12.26 -13.00 20.41
N LEU A 31 12.10 -13.81 21.47
CA LEU A 31 10.83 -13.91 22.20
C LEU A 31 10.44 -12.60 22.88
N TYR A 32 11.39 -11.88 23.47
CA TYR A 32 11.16 -10.57 24.06
C TYR A 32 10.67 -9.55 23.02
N TRP A 33 11.34 -9.45 21.88
CA TRP A 33 10.92 -8.54 20.81
C TRP A 33 9.57 -8.95 20.21
N TRP A 34 9.34 -10.26 20.04
CA TRP A 34 8.08 -10.78 19.52
C TRP A 34 6.90 -10.50 20.49
N THR A 35 7.07 -10.73 21.77
CA THR A 35 6.03 -10.40 22.78
C THR A 35 5.79 -8.90 22.85
N LYS A 36 6.83 -8.09 22.79
CA LYS A 36 6.74 -6.63 22.76
C LYS A 36 5.98 -6.15 21.53
N ASP A 37 6.23 -6.73 20.36
CA ASP A 37 5.51 -6.40 19.13
C ASP A 37 4.03 -6.80 19.21
N ILE A 38 3.71 -7.93 19.83
CA ILE A 38 2.32 -8.36 20.04
C ILE A 38 1.60 -7.41 21.00
N ILE A 39 2.23 -7.04 22.12
CA ILE A 39 1.64 -6.14 23.12
C ILE A 39 1.43 -4.74 22.56
N ASN A 40 2.40 -4.24 21.77
CA ASN A 40 2.34 -2.92 21.15
C ASN A 40 1.57 -2.92 19.81
N PHE A 41 0.95 -4.05 19.45
CA PHE A 41 0.20 -4.18 18.21
C PHE A 41 -1.10 -3.38 18.27
N ASP A 42 -1.04 -2.14 17.78
CA ASP A 42 -2.23 -1.29 17.64
C ASP A 42 -3.05 -1.74 16.41
N ARG A 43 -4.19 -2.40 16.65
CA ARG A 43 -5.13 -2.86 15.61
C ARG A 43 -5.83 -1.69 14.92
N GLU A 44 -5.94 -0.55 15.57
CA GLU A 44 -6.58 0.64 15.02
C GLU A 44 -5.65 1.46 14.11
N ARG A 45 -4.34 1.22 14.19
CA ARG A 45 -3.36 1.91 13.39
C ARG A 45 -3.53 1.60 11.91
N PHE A 46 -3.76 2.63 11.11
CA PHE A 46 -3.86 2.51 9.66
C PHE A 46 -2.51 2.09 9.07
N ARG A 47 -2.51 0.98 8.33
CA ARG A 47 -1.29 0.40 7.74
C ARG A 47 -1.19 0.54 6.22
N PRO A 48 -2.32 0.54 5.47
CA PRO A 48 -2.28 0.74 4.03
C PRO A 48 -1.66 2.10 3.69
N PHE A 49 -0.94 2.16 2.60
CA PHE A 49 -0.33 3.38 2.08
C PHE A 49 -0.08 3.25 0.57
N GLY A 50 0.30 4.34 -0.06
CA GLY A 50 0.69 4.34 -1.46
C GLY A 50 -0.45 4.71 -2.41
N CYS A 51 -0.15 4.75 -3.70
CA CYS A 51 -1.13 4.95 -4.76
C CYS A 51 -1.53 3.59 -5.34
N TRP A 52 -2.82 3.27 -5.30
CA TRP A 52 -3.37 2.04 -5.88
C TRP A 52 -4.23 2.40 -7.08
N PHE A 53 -3.86 1.88 -8.23
CA PHE A 53 -4.50 2.13 -9.50
C PHE A 53 -5.38 0.96 -9.92
N TYR A 54 -6.61 1.25 -10.31
CA TYR A 54 -7.53 0.34 -10.97
C TYR A 54 -7.64 0.74 -12.43
N VAL A 55 -6.96 0.00 -13.31
CA VAL A 55 -6.78 0.35 -14.71
C VAL A 55 -7.62 -0.56 -15.60
N GLY A 56 -8.22 -0.04 -16.64
CA GLY A 56 -8.94 -0.82 -17.63
C GLY A 56 -9.93 0.01 -18.44
N LYS A 57 -10.49 -0.56 -19.47
CA LYS A 57 -11.44 0.10 -20.37
C LYS A 57 -12.71 0.55 -19.62
N GLN A 58 -13.44 1.47 -20.22
CA GLN A 58 -14.76 1.86 -19.73
C GLN A 58 -15.68 0.63 -19.62
N GLY A 59 -16.46 0.55 -18.54
CA GLY A 59 -17.36 -0.60 -18.30
C GLY A 59 -16.68 -1.87 -17.77
N SER A 60 -15.38 -1.90 -17.53
CA SER A 60 -14.66 -3.09 -17.00
C SER A 60 -14.82 -3.33 -15.49
N GLY A 61 -15.63 -2.53 -14.79
CA GLY A 61 -15.88 -2.70 -13.36
C GLY A 61 -14.86 -2.07 -12.40
N LYS A 62 -13.96 -1.19 -12.88
CA LYS A 62 -12.94 -0.52 -12.08
C LYS A 62 -13.48 0.17 -10.83
N SER A 63 -14.45 1.08 -11.02
CA SER A 63 -15.03 1.88 -9.93
C SER A 63 -15.75 0.98 -8.91
N MET A 64 -16.42 -0.10 -9.38
CA MET A 64 -17.02 -1.10 -8.48
C MET A 64 -15.99 -1.81 -7.63
N SER A 65 -14.88 -2.23 -8.23
CA SER A 65 -13.79 -2.89 -7.50
C SER A 65 -13.08 -1.96 -6.53
N LEU A 66 -12.92 -0.69 -6.91
CA LEU A 66 -12.39 0.34 -6.03
C LEU A 66 -13.31 0.55 -4.82
N ILE A 67 -14.64 0.69 -5.02
CA ILE A 67 -15.62 0.83 -3.95
C ILE A 67 -15.61 -0.40 -3.05
N HIS A 68 -15.54 -1.60 -3.62
CA HIS A 68 -15.47 -2.84 -2.84
C HIS A 68 -14.22 -2.87 -1.93
N GLN A 69 -13.08 -2.44 -2.45
CA GLN A 69 -11.85 -2.33 -1.65
C GLN A 69 -11.95 -1.24 -0.58
N LEU A 70 -12.56 -0.10 -0.92
CA LEU A 70 -12.83 0.99 0.02
C LEU A 70 -13.70 0.52 1.19
N GLU A 71 -14.77 -0.24 0.91
CA GLU A 71 -15.64 -0.84 1.93
C GLU A 71 -14.89 -1.82 2.84
N LYS A 72 -14.02 -2.64 2.28
CA LYS A 72 -13.15 -3.53 3.07
C LYS A 72 -12.26 -2.74 4.03
N LEU A 73 -11.67 -1.65 3.54
CA LEU A 73 -10.79 -0.80 4.34
C LEU A 73 -11.59 -0.07 5.43
N ARG A 74 -12.75 0.48 5.11
CA ARG A 74 -13.63 1.14 6.07
C ARG A 74 -14.06 0.22 7.21
N LYS A 75 -14.46 -1.01 6.88
CA LYS A 75 -14.83 -2.02 7.89
C LYS A 75 -13.65 -2.41 8.79
N ARG A 76 -12.44 -2.47 8.22
CA ARG A 76 -11.23 -2.84 8.96
C ARG A 76 -10.68 -1.69 9.82
N TYR A 77 -10.84 -0.45 9.35
CA TYR A 77 -10.35 0.77 9.98
C TYR A 77 -11.50 1.77 10.15
N PRO A 78 -12.39 1.58 11.14
CA PRO A 78 -13.61 2.38 11.27
C PRO A 78 -13.36 3.87 11.58
N LYS A 79 -12.17 4.22 12.06
CA LYS A 79 -11.78 5.62 12.38
C LYS A 79 -11.06 6.32 11.23
N VAL A 80 -10.94 5.69 10.05
CA VAL A 80 -10.29 6.29 8.88
C VAL A 80 -11.14 7.42 8.32
N LYS A 81 -10.51 8.52 7.91
CA LYS A 81 -11.18 9.58 7.15
C LYS A 81 -11.14 9.24 5.66
N ILE A 82 -12.25 9.47 4.97
CA ILE A 82 -12.42 9.15 3.55
C ILE A 82 -12.86 10.40 2.82
N TYR A 83 -12.12 10.77 1.78
CA TYR A 83 -12.42 11.90 0.89
C TYR A 83 -12.52 11.38 -0.54
N THR A 84 -13.62 11.72 -1.25
CA THR A 84 -13.86 11.23 -2.60
C THR A 84 -14.32 12.31 -3.55
N ASN A 85 -14.04 12.15 -4.85
CA ASN A 85 -14.61 12.98 -5.92
C ASN A 85 -15.83 12.35 -6.60
N MET A 86 -16.27 11.15 -6.12
CA MET A 86 -17.34 10.37 -6.75
C MET A 86 -18.66 10.35 -5.96
N GLY A 87 -18.75 11.07 -4.83
CA GLY A 87 -19.96 11.11 -4.01
C GLY A 87 -20.26 9.80 -3.29
N TYR A 88 -19.32 9.31 -2.49
CA TYR A 88 -19.51 8.10 -1.71
C TYR A 88 -20.30 8.36 -0.43
N ILE A 89 -21.33 7.53 -0.14
CA ILE A 89 -22.29 7.72 0.96
C ILE A 89 -21.63 7.89 2.35
N PHE A 90 -20.51 7.21 2.58
CA PHE A 90 -19.79 7.22 3.86
C PHE A 90 -18.50 8.05 3.79
N GLU A 91 -18.41 8.99 2.88
CA GLU A 91 -17.28 9.93 2.86
C GLU A 91 -17.33 10.91 4.03
N THR A 92 -16.16 11.32 4.51
CA THR A 92 -16.06 12.35 5.56
C THR A 92 -16.38 13.74 4.98
N ALA A 93 -15.88 14.02 3.78
CA ALA A 93 -16.20 15.19 2.99
C ALA A 93 -15.85 14.95 1.51
N PRO A 94 -16.49 15.69 0.58
CA PRO A 94 -16.14 15.59 -0.84
C PRO A 94 -14.76 16.19 -1.11
N LEU A 95 -14.01 15.55 -1.99
CA LEU A 95 -12.75 16.07 -2.51
C LEU A 95 -13.06 17.03 -3.65
N LYS A 96 -12.82 18.34 -3.44
CA LYS A 96 -13.15 19.38 -4.40
C LYS A 96 -12.03 19.65 -5.40
N SER A 97 -10.80 19.53 -4.92
CA SER A 97 -9.60 19.79 -5.71
C SER A 97 -8.46 18.86 -5.28
N LEU A 98 -7.52 18.64 -6.17
CA LEU A 98 -6.29 17.92 -5.83
C LEU A 98 -5.41 18.68 -4.84
N ASN A 99 -5.55 20.00 -4.76
CA ASN A 99 -4.87 20.79 -3.74
C ASN A 99 -5.32 20.42 -2.32
N ASP A 100 -6.52 19.86 -2.17
CA ASP A 100 -7.01 19.37 -0.88
C ASP A 100 -6.13 18.21 -0.34
N LEU A 101 -5.41 17.47 -1.22
CA LEU A 101 -4.45 16.48 -0.77
C LEU A 101 -3.29 17.10 0.01
N LEU A 102 -2.96 18.37 -0.24
CA LEU A 102 -1.89 19.10 0.43
C LEU A 102 -2.32 19.67 1.79
N ASP A 103 -3.61 19.68 2.06
CA ASP A 103 -4.14 20.20 3.31
C ASP A 103 -3.91 19.20 4.46
N GLU A 104 -2.91 19.47 5.27
CA GLU A 104 -2.57 18.63 6.43
C GLU A 104 -3.71 18.55 7.46
N SER A 105 -4.66 19.50 7.47
CA SER A 105 -5.82 19.49 8.36
C SER A 105 -6.77 18.32 8.06
N LEU A 106 -6.75 17.82 6.83
CA LEU A 106 -7.53 16.65 6.41
C LEU A 106 -6.94 15.32 6.91
N TYR A 107 -5.67 15.33 7.34
CA TYR A 107 -5.01 14.10 7.76
C TYR A 107 -5.49 13.65 9.15
N ASN A 108 -5.57 12.35 9.32
CA ASN A 108 -6.09 11.73 10.55
C ASN A 108 -5.00 11.06 11.41
N GLY A 109 -3.74 11.40 11.18
CA GLY A 109 -2.62 10.89 11.93
C GLY A 109 -2.55 9.36 11.96
N LYS A 110 -2.57 8.75 13.14
CA LYS A 110 -2.44 7.27 13.28
C LYS A 110 -3.60 6.48 12.67
N TYR A 111 -4.78 7.08 12.56
CA TYR A 111 -5.98 6.41 12.02
C TYR A 111 -6.05 6.44 10.50
N GLY A 112 -5.21 7.26 9.86
CA GLY A 112 -5.03 7.31 8.42
C GLY A 112 -6.13 8.04 7.65
N THR A 113 -5.80 8.36 6.40
CA THR A 113 -6.69 9.06 5.48
C THR A 113 -6.69 8.33 4.14
N ILE A 114 -7.86 8.17 3.54
CA ILE A 114 -8.03 7.58 2.21
C ILE A 114 -8.57 8.68 1.28
N PHE A 115 -7.83 8.95 0.22
CA PHE A 115 -8.29 9.78 -0.88
C PHE A 115 -8.71 8.88 -2.04
N VAL A 116 -9.89 9.09 -2.56
CA VAL A 116 -10.44 8.35 -3.70
C VAL A 116 -10.62 9.30 -4.86
N ILE A 117 -9.96 9.02 -5.98
CA ILE A 117 -9.98 9.84 -7.18
C ILE A 117 -10.41 8.98 -8.35
N ASP A 118 -11.65 9.14 -8.77
CA ASP A 118 -12.12 8.48 -9.99
C ASP A 118 -11.60 9.22 -11.22
N GLU A 119 -11.16 8.48 -12.23
CA GLU A 119 -10.61 9.00 -13.49
C GLU A 119 -9.46 10.01 -13.31
N ILE A 120 -8.43 9.63 -12.55
CA ILE A 120 -7.27 10.48 -12.24
C ILE A 120 -6.60 11.12 -13.47
N GLN A 121 -6.73 10.50 -14.65
CA GLN A 121 -6.17 11.07 -15.89
C GLN A 121 -6.83 12.39 -16.31
N ASN A 122 -8.01 12.71 -15.81
CA ASN A 122 -8.70 13.99 -16.09
C ASN A 122 -8.02 15.12 -15.32
N GLU A 123 -7.55 14.82 -14.10
CA GLU A 123 -6.88 15.76 -13.22
C GLU A 123 -5.37 15.83 -13.50
N PHE A 124 -4.73 14.66 -13.68
CA PHE A 124 -3.31 14.52 -13.90
C PHE A 124 -3.00 13.88 -15.26
N SER A 125 -3.24 14.63 -16.33
CA SER A 125 -2.89 14.20 -17.67
C SER A 125 -1.37 14.20 -17.88
N CYS A 126 -0.88 13.25 -18.69
CA CYS A 126 0.50 13.26 -19.15
C CYS A 126 0.86 14.51 -19.95
N ARG A 127 -0.13 15.24 -20.51
CA ARG A 127 0.07 16.50 -21.24
C ARG A 127 0.47 17.66 -20.31
N THR A 128 0.04 17.65 -19.05
CA THR A 128 0.35 18.66 -18.04
C THR A 128 1.47 18.25 -17.07
N SER A 129 2.20 17.18 -17.42
CA SER A 129 3.26 16.60 -16.55
C SER A 129 4.42 17.56 -16.26
N LYS A 130 4.62 18.61 -17.09
CA LYS A 130 5.67 19.62 -16.90
C LYS A 130 5.34 20.58 -15.75
N ASP A 131 4.06 20.79 -15.50
CA ASP A 131 3.57 21.74 -14.49
C ASP A 131 3.13 21.01 -13.20
N PHE A 132 3.64 19.78 -13.00
CA PHE A 132 3.28 18.99 -11.82
C PHE A 132 3.86 19.62 -10.55
N PRO A 133 3.02 19.98 -9.55
CA PRO A 133 3.48 20.68 -8.34
C PRO A 133 4.47 19.80 -7.55
N GLU A 134 5.66 20.33 -7.23
CA GLU A 134 6.66 19.64 -6.42
C GLU A 134 6.15 19.28 -5.03
N THR A 135 5.29 20.14 -4.47
CA THR A 135 4.63 19.90 -3.18
C THR A 135 3.80 18.64 -3.18
N LEU A 136 3.03 18.41 -4.27
CA LEU A 136 2.23 17.21 -4.42
C LEU A 136 3.09 15.96 -4.61
N LEU A 137 4.23 16.07 -5.31
CA LEU A 137 5.17 14.98 -5.44
C LEU A 137 5.77 14.60 -4.08
N SER A 138 6.13 15.58 -3.26
CA SER A 138 6.67 15.34 -1.92
C SER A 138 5.65 14.65 -1.02
N LEU A 139 4.38 15.03 -1.10
CA LEU A 139 3.28 14.38 -0.39
C LEU A 139 3.13 12.92 -0.82
N ILE A 140 3.10 12.67 -2.13
CA ILE A 140 2.97 11.32 -2.68
C ILE A 140 4.15 10.43 -2.27
N THR A 141 5.35 10.97 -2.14
CA THR A 141 6.52 10.22 -1.66
C THR A 141 6.46 9.94 -0.14
N GLN A 142 5.80 10.81 0.64
CA GLN A 142 5.70 10.69 2.10
C GLN A 142 4.42 9.97 2.60
N GLN A 143 3.65 9.36 1.71
CA GLN A 143 2.36 8.70 2.04
C GLN A 143 2.45 7.73 3.22
N ARG A 144 3.53 6.95 3.30
CA ARG A 144 3.73 5.99 4.39
C ARG A 144 3.88 6.68 5.75
N LYS A 145 4.59 7.80 5.81
CA LYS A 145 4.78 8.60 7.03
C LYS A 145 3.46 9.21 7.47
N ASN A 146 2.72 9.79 6.54
CA ASN A 146 1.47 10.51 6.79
C ASN A 146 0.26 9.58 6.89
N LYS A 147 0.43 8.24 6.71
CA LYS A 147 -0.67 7.27 6.73
C LYS A 147 -1.76 7.58 5.69
N ILE A 148 -1.33 7.92 4.50
CA ILE A 148 -2.21 8.27 3.38
C ILE A 148 -2.26 7.11 2.39
N LEU A 149 -3.46 6.78 1.96
CA LEU A 149 -3.72 5.86 0.85
C LEU A 149 -4.50 6.60 -0.23
N ILE A 150 -4.02 6.55 -1.46
CA ILE A 150 -4.72 7.08 -2.63
C ILE A 150 -5.25 5.90 -3.44
N LEU A 151 -6.57 5.81 -3.57
CA LEU A 151 -7.24 4.85 -4.44
C LEU A 151 -7.71 5.58 -5.69
N THR A 152 -7.36 5.08 -6.85
CA THR A 152 -7.69 5.79 -8.08
C THR A 152 -8.02 4.84 -9.23
N THR A 153 -8.86 5.33 -10.14
CA THR A 153 -9.14 4.65 -11.41
C THR A 153 -8.47 5.36 -12.57
N SER A 154 -8.15 4.61 -13.60
CA SER A 154 -7.72 5.16 -14.88
C SER A 154 -8.18 4.26 -16.03
N GLN A 155 -8.55 4.85 -17.16
CA GLN A 155 -8.86 4.06 -18.35
C GLN A 155 -7.59 3.52 -19.01
N VAL A 156 -6.53 4.31 -19.02
CA VAL A 156 -5.24 3.97 -19.61
C VAL A 156 -4.12 4.48 -18.70
N PHE A 157 -3.33 3.57 -18.16
CA PHE A 157 -2.27 3.92 -17.21
C PHE A 157 -1.24 4.89 -17.77
N THR A 158 -0.92 4.77 -19.05
CA THR A 158 0.08 5.64 -19.73
C THR A 158 -0.41 7.09 -19.90
N ARG A 159 -1.71 7.36 -19.79
CA ARG A 159 -2.26 8.73 -19.84
C ARG A 159 -2.10 9.49 -18.54
N VAL A 160 -1.84 8.80 -17.45
CA VAL A 160 -1.54 9.43 -16.15
C VAL A 160 -0.15 10.03 -16.18
N SER A 161 0.06 11.16 -15.55
CA SER A 161 1.36 11.84 -15.52
C SER A 161 2.47 10.95 -14.96
N LYS A 162 3.67 11.06 -15.52
CA LYS A 162 4.82 10.21 -15.18
C LYS A 162 5.16 10.24 -13.68
N PRO A 163 5.21 11.41 -13.00
CA PRO A 163 5.52 11.45 -11.56
C PRO A 163 4.59 10.61 -10.70
N ILE A 164 3.29 10.60 -11.00
CA ILE A 164 2.30 9.79 -10.26
C ILE A 164 2.45 8.32 -10.57
N ARG A 165 2.69 7.96 -11.84
CA ARG A 165 2.89 6.56 -12.23
C ARG A 165 4.10 5.92 -11.56
N GLU A 166 5.18 6.68 -11.41
CA GLU A 166 6.41 6.23 -10.74
C GLU A 166 6.20 5.97 -9.24
N GLN A 167 5.21 6.63 -8.63
CA GLN A 167 4.82 6.43 -7.23
C GLN A 167 3.70 5.38 -7.06
N CYS A 168 3.37 4.66 -8.13
CA CYS A 168 2.38 3.59 -8.07
C CYS A 168 2.88 2.45 -7.19
N TYR A 169 2.20 2.20 -6.09
CA TYR A 169 2.48 1.08 -5.20
C TYR A 169 1.83 -0.22 -5.70
N ARG A 170 0.64 -0.12 -6.29
CA ARG A 170 -0.13 -1.25 -6.83
C ARG A 170 -0.94 -0.82 -8.04
N ALA A 171 -0.83 -1.55 -9.13
CA ALA A 171 -1.72 -1.42 -10.28
C ALA A 171 -2.48 -2.73 -10.48
N ILE A 172 -3.80 -2.64 -10.64
CA ILE A 172 -4.70 -3.76 -10.92
C ILE A 172 -5.31 -3.48 -12.27
N GLU A 173 -4.99 -4.33 -13.24
CA GLU A 173 -5.49 -4.19 -14.60
C GLU A 173 -6.72 -5.09 -14.80
N TYR A 174 -7.78 -4.50 -15.34
CA TYR A 174 -9.01 -5.19 -15.71
C TYR A 174 -9.06 -5.40 -17.21
N SER A 175 -8.90 -6.65 -17.64
CA SER A 175 -9.12 -7.05 -19.03
C SER A 175 -10.57 -7.44 -19.25
N ASP A 176 -11.12 -7.08 -20.40
CA ASP A 176 -12.47 -7.47 -20.79
C ASP A 176 -12.45 -8.94 -21.26
N GLN A 177 -12.87 -9.85 -20.39
CA GLN A 177 -12.95 -11.29 -20.70
C GLN A 177 -14.05 -11.63 -21.71
N ARG A 178 -14.94 -10.70 -22.09
CA ARG A 178 -16.05 -10.98 -23.00
C ARG A 178 -15.65 -11.28 -24.44
N LYS A 179 -14.36 -11.13 -24.79
CA LYS A 179 -13.87 -11.40 -26.15
C LYS A 179 -13.27 -12.77 -26.38
N SER A 180 -13.20 -13.66 -25.37
CA SER A 180 -12.63 -14.99 -25.54
C SER A 180 -13.62 -16.06 -25.99
N ASP A 181 -14.95 -15.80 -25.91
CA ASP A 181 -15.96 -16.80 -26.23
C ASP A 181 -16.56 -16.70 -27.65
N THR A 182 -15.97 -15.88 -28.51
CA THR A 182 -16.39 -15.77 -29.93
C THR A 182 -15.21 -16.00 -30.86
N ARG A 183 -14.67 -17.24 -30.84
CA ARG A 183 -13.89 -17.81 -31.95
C ARG A 183 -14.14 -19.31 -32.03
#